data_163a63fc38a72b34b8b42c1dea351a24
#
_entry.id   163a63fc38a72b34b8b42c1dea351a24
#
_cell.length_a   1.000
_cell.length_b   1.000
_cell.length_c   1.000
_cell.angle_alpha   90.00
_cell.angle_beta   90.00
_cell.angle_gamma   90.00
#
_symmetry.space_group_name_H-M   'P 1'
#
loop_
_entity.id
_entity.type
_entity.pdbx_description
1 polymer ?
#
loop_
_entity_poly.entity_id
_entity_poly.type
_entity_poly.pdbx_seq_one_letter_code
_entity_poly.pdbx_strand_id
1 'polypeptide(L)'
;MEGTLVNRKELNPEASAQAAFGARLRRLREARGWTQDRLGVLVGCTGRHISAIETGRKSPTLPFSRRVDATLDTAHTADSFEREWREIKHGSLLEGFPEYVGHEGRAVEIRLFEIGIIPGLLQTPEYARILAATAVRLGAITPDQADERVSFLAERQAALVRPRPPMVFVTLDESCIRRPIGGAAVMDAQLARLVEFAGLPNTLLQVAPYEIGERRTFDLPVNLLTLPDRSVLCYAESQSQGHLDRETTSVVPMLTSYHQLQGEAMSQAASVAMISELRKGIQ
;
A
#
# COMPACT_ATOMS: atom_id res chain seq x y z
N MET A 1 -32.42 39.75 -22.39
CA MET A 1 -32.15 39.08 -21.11
C MET A 1 -30.89 38.27 -21.28
N GLU A 2 -29.77 38.86 -20.87
CA GLU A 2 -28.45 38.23 -21.00
C GLU A 2 -28.31 37.17 -19.91
N GLY A 3 -28.14 35.93 -20.37
CA GLY A 3 -27.86 34.83 -19.47
C GLY A 3 -26.43 34.93 -18.92
N THR A 4 -26.31 35.03 -17.61
CA THR A 4 -25.07 35.00 -16.86
C THR A 4 -24.30 33.76 -17.22
N LEU A 5 -23.19 33.91 -17.96
CA LEU A 5 -22.19 32.86 -18.20
C LEU A 5 -21.55 32.47 -16.87
N VAL A 6 -22.10 31.45 -16.22
CA VAL A 6 -21.44 30.77 -15.12
C VAL A 6 -20.11 30.23 -15.64
N ASN A 7 -19.01 30.70 -15.08
CA ASN A 7 -17.64 30.31 -15.40
C ASN A 7 -17.49 28.79 -15.17
N ARG A 8 -17.80 27.99 -16.19
CA ARG A 8 -17.64 26.52 -16.21
C ARG A 8 -16.15 26.25 -16.35
N LYS A 9 -15.49 25.97 -15.25
CA LYS A 9 -14.13 25.44 -15.28
C LYS A 9 -14.19 24.15 -16.10
N GLU A 10 -13.52 24.12 -17.25
CA GLU A 10 -13.40 22.92 -18.08
C GLU A 10 -12.75 21.82 -17.25
N LEU A 11 -13.47 20.70 -17.12
CA LEU A 11 -12.96 19.52 -16.47
C LEU A 11 -12.12 18.78 -17.49
N ASN A 12 -10.86 18.50 -17.17
CA ASN A 12 -10.05 17.59 -17.96
C ASN A 12 -10.10 16.18 -17.33
N PRO A 13 -10.96 15.27 -17.84
CA PRO A 13 -11.08 13.91 -17.30
C PRO A 13 -9.79 13.10 -17.42
N GLU A 14 -8.91 13.46 -18.35
CA GLU A 14 -7.64 12.76 -18.60
C GLU A 14 -6.53 13.21 -17.61
N ALA A 15 -6.78 14.25 -16.81
CA ALA A 15 -5.79 14.75 -15.87
C ALA A 15 -5.52 13.79 -14.70
N SER A 16 -6.53 13.02 -14.27
CA SER A 16 -6.39 12.00 -13.22
C SER A 16 -7.65 11.13 -13.15
N ALA A 17 -7.54 9.93 -12.57
CA ALA A 17 -8.68 9.05 -12.29
C ALA A 17 -9.74 9.74 -11.42
N GLN A 18 -9.33 10.60 -10.50
CA GLN A 18 -10.23 11.43 -9.68
C GLN A 18 -10.99 12.47 -10.51
N ALA A 19 -10.33 13.09 -11.50
CA ALA A 19 -10.99 14.02 -12.42
C ALA A 19 -11.98 13.29 -13.34
N ALA A 20 -11.64 12.09 -13.80
CA ALA A 20 -12.53 11.21 -14.57
C ALA A 20 -13.79 10.84 -13.78
N PHE A 21 -13.64 10.41 -12.52
CA PHE A 21 -14.74 10.14 -11.60
C PHE A 21 -15.67 11.36 -11.46
N GLY A 22 -15.10 12.53 -11.17
CA GLY A 22 -15.85 13.77 -11.00
C GLY A 22 -16.60 14.17 -12.28
N ALA A 23 -15.97 14.09 -13.43
CA ALA A 23 -16.58 14.40 -14.72
C ALA A 23 -17.72 13.43 -15.05
N ARG A 24 -17.56 12.14 -14.76
CA ARG A 24 -18.59 11.13 -14.94
C ARG A 24 -19.79 11.36 -14.00
N LEU A 25 -19.53 11.63 -12.72
CA LEU A 25 -20.58 11.97 -11.74
C LEU A 25 -21.41 13.15 -12.23
N ARG A 26 -20.74 14.22 -12.67
CA ARG A 26 -21.40 15.40 -13.22
C ARG A 26 -22.24 15.06 -14.45
N ARG A 27 -21.71 14.31 -15.41
CA ARG A 27 -22.45 13.90 -16.62
C ARG A 27 -23.72 13.13 -16.27
N LEU A 28 -23.68 12.16 -15.36
CA LEU A 28 -24.82 11.36 -14.95
C LEU A 28 -25.85 12.16 -14.13
N ARG A 29 -25.39 13.11 -13.33
CA ARG A 29 -26.27 14.05 -12.62
C ARG A 29 -27.01 14.97 -13.60
N GLU A 30 -26.28 15.58 -14.54
CA GLU A 30 -26.83 16.48 -15.56
C GLU A 30 -27.81 15.76 -16.49
N ALA A 31 -27.51 14.53 -16.88
CA ALA A 31 -28.42 13.69 -17.68
C ALA A 31 -29.76 13.44 -16.98
N ARG A 32 -29.81 13.51 -15.63
CA ARG A 32 -31.06 13.41 -14.85
C ARG A 32 -31.72 14.77 -14.56
N GLY A 33 -31.14 15.86 -15.07
CA GLY A 33 -31.62 17.23 -14.81
C GLY A 33 -31.45 17.68 -13.35
N TRP A 34 -30.57 17.04 -12.57
CA TRP A 34 -30.38 17.35 -11.16
C TRP A 34 -29.37 18.47 -10.94
N THR A 35 -29.64 19.33 -9.96
CA THR A 35 -28.67 20.29 -9.43
C THR A 35 -27.67 19.56 -8.51
N GLN A 36 -26.53 20.19 -8.22
CA GLN A 36 -25.57 19.67 -7.22
C GLN A 36 -26.23 19.52 -5.85
N ASP A 37 -27.08 20.46 -5.45
CA ASP A 37 -27.80 20.38 -4.19
C ASP A 37 -28.81 19.21 -4.18
N ARG A 38 -29.50 18.97 -5.29
CA ARG A 38 -30.42 17.83 -5.40
C ARG A 38 -29.69 16.50 -5.23
N LEU A 39 -28.57 16.31 -5.92
CA LEU A 39 -27.75 15.12 -5.76
C LEU A 39 -27.20 15.04 -4.34
N GLY A 40 -26.74 16.16 -3.77
CA GLY A 40 -26.25 16.24 -2.41
C GLY A 40 -27.26 15.70 -1.39
N VAL A 41 -28.51 16.13 -1.47
CA VAL A 41 -29.61 15.62 -0.61
C VAL A 41 -29.77 14.09 -0.78
N LEU A 42 -29.79 13.58 -2.02
CA LEU A 42 -30.01 12.17 -2.31
C LEU A 42 -28.89 11.27 -1.76
N VAL A 43 -27.62 11.75 -1.79
CA VAL A 43 -26.45 11.00 -1.29
C VAL A 43 -26.00 11.41 0.12
N GLY A 44 -26.80 12.24 0.82
CA GLY A 44 -26.53 12.62 2.20
C GLY A 44 -25.32 13.53 2.39
N CYS A 45 -25.15 14.54 1.50
CA CYS A 45 -24.10 15.56 1.63
C CYS A 45 -24.57 16.93 1.07
N THR A 46 -23.71 17.94 1.08
CA THR A 46 -24.01 19.27 0.55
C THR A 46 -23.70 19.38 -0.95
N GLY A 47 -24.38 20.27 -1.68
CA GLY A 47 -24.05 20.57 -3.08
C GLY A 47 -22.61 21.09 -3.25
N ARG A 48 -22.06 21.82 -2.27
CA ARG A 48 -20.65 22.22 -2.25
C ARG A 48 -19.71 21.02 -2.23
N HIS A 49 -20.07 19.95 -1.52
CA HIS A 49 -19.31 18.70 -1.50
C HIS A 49 -19.36 18.01 -2.87
N ILE A 50 -20.55 17.93 -3.49
CA ILE A 50 -20.73 17.43 -4.86
C ILE A 50 -19.86 18.23 -5.83
N SER A 51 -19.90 19.57 -5.77
CA SER A 51 -19.07 20.44 -6.62
C SER A 51 -17.56 20.18 -6.45
N ALA A 52 -17.11 19.94 -5.22
CA ALA A 52 -15.71 19.67 -4.94
C ALA A 52 -15.25 18.32 -5.54
N ILE A 53 -16.11 17.30 -5.50
CA ILE A 53 -15.83 15.99 -6.13
C ILE A 53 -15.92 16.09 -7.65
N GLU A 54 -16.97 16.71 -8.19
CA GLU A 54 -17.14 16.88 -9.64
C GLU A 54 -15.98 17.64 -10.29
N THR A 55 -15.31 18.51 -9.55
CA THR A 55 -14.15 19.30 -10.03
C THR A 55 -12.81 18.70 -9.67
N GLY A 56 -12.78 17.48 -9.10
CA GLY A 56 -11.53 16.81 -8.70
C GLY A 56 -10.78 17.47 -7.53
N ARG A 57 -11.38 18.49 -6.86
CA ARG A 57 -10.77 19.16 -5.70
C ARG A 57 -10.86 18.34 -4.42
N LYS A 58 -11.69 17.31 -4.40
CA LYS A 58 -11.87 16.41 -3.27
C LYS A 58 -12.02 14.99 -3.79
N SER A 59 -11.26 14.07 -3.20
CA SER A 59 -11.37 12.64 -3.48
C SER A 59 -12.72 12.09 -3.00
N PRO A 60 -13.36 11.19 -3.75
CA PRO A 60 -14.53 10.47 -3.27
C PRO A 60 -14.13 9.53 -2.11
N THR A 61 -15.11 9.17 -1.28
CA THR A 61 -14.94 8.17 -0.23
C THR A 61 -15.78 6.93 -0.55
N LEU A 62 -15.41 5.75 -0.01
CA LEU A 62 -16.19 4.53 -0.20
C LEU A 62 -17.67 4.69 0.18
N PRO A 63 -18.02 5.25 1.37
CA PRO A 63 -19.43 5.48 1.71
C PRO A 63 -20.15 6.42 0.74
N PHE A 64 -19.46 7.42 0.21
CA PHE A 64 -20.01 8.32 -0.80
C PHE A 64 -20.28 7.57 -2.11
N SER A 65 -19.30 6.84 -2.63
CA SER A 65 -19.41 6.09 -3.88
C SER A 65 -20.53 5.06 -3.84
N ARG A 66 -20.70 4.33 -2.74
CA ARG A 66 -21.82 3.40 -2.53
C ARG A 66 -23.18 4.08 -2.54
N ARG A 67 -23.31 5.28 -1.92
CA ARG A 67 -24.56 6.03 -1.96
C ARG A 67 -24.86 6.58 -3.36
N VAL A 68 -23.82 6.98 -4.09
CA VAL A 68 -23.95 7.38 -5.50
C VAL A 68 -24.42 6.20 -6.35
N ASP A 69 -23.82 5.02 -6.19
CA ASP A 69 -24.23 3.79 -6.89
C ASP A 69 -25.70 3.45 -6.63
N ALA A 70 -26.13 3.50 -5.37
CA ALA A 70 -27.53 3.25 -4.99
C ALA A 70 -28.49 4.30 -5.57
N THR A 71 -28.04 5.56 -5.70
CA THR A 71 -28.86 6.68 -6.20
C THR A 71 -28.96 6.69 -7.73
N LEU A 72 -27.91 6.22 -8.41
CA LEU A 72 -27.79 6.23 -9.86
C LEU A 72 -28.04 4.87 -10.51
N ASP A 73 -28.36 3.83 -9.71
CA ASP A 73 -28.57 2.44 -10.16
C ASP A 73 -27.35 1.84 -10.87
N THR A 74 -26.14 2.16 -10.40
CA THR A 74 -24.88 1.66 -10.95
C THR A 74 -24.23 0.58 -10.06
N ALA A 75 -24.85 0.23 -8.93
CA ALA A 75 -24.35 -0.82 -8.04
C ALA A 75 -24.23 -2.17 -8.75
N HIS A 76 -23.13 -2.88 -8.49
CA HIS A 76 -22.85 -4.21 -9.05
C HIS A 76 -22.72 -4.27 -10.61
N THR A 77 -22.61 -3.11 -11.27
CA THR A 77 -22.36 -3.04 -12.71
C THR A 77 -20.86 -2.81 -13.00
N ALA A 78 -20.49 -2.98 -14.26
CA ALA A 78 -19.17 -2.59 -14.75
C ALA A 78 -18.88 -1.09 -14.54
N ASP A 79 -19.93 -0.28 -14.41
CA ASP A 79 -19.90 1.17 -14.26
C ASP A 79 -20.13 1.63 -12.81
N SER A 80 -19.84 0.79 -11.81
CA SER A 80 -20.00 1.14 -10.40
C SER A 80 -19.00 2.21 -9.96
N PHE A 81 -19.50 3.25 -9.26
CA PHE A 81 -18.66 4.27 -8.62
C PHE A 81 -17.84 3.71 -7.45
N GLU A 82 -18.30 2.64 -6.80
CA GLU A 82 -17.49 1.92 -5.81
C GLU A 82 -16.27 1.29 -6.46
N ARG A 83 -16.41 0.68 -7.66
CA ARG A 83 -15.29 0.13 -8.40
C ARG A 83 -14.30 1.22 -8.82
N GLU A 84 -14.81 2.30 -9.40
CA GLU A 84 -14.00 3.45 -9.80
C GLU A 84 -13.27 4.11 -8.60
N TRP A 85 -13.92 4.17 -7.43
CA TRP A 85 -13.28 4.60 -6.20
C TRP A 85 -12.14 3.66 -5.78
N ARG A 86 -12.32 2.33 -5.92
CA ARG A 86 -11.23 1.37 -5.67
C ARG A 86 -10.07 1.58 -6.61
N GLU A 87 -10.33 1.83 -7.89
CA GLU A 87 -9.32 2.15 -8.89
C GLU A 87 -8.59 3.47 -8.56
N ILE A 88 -9.28 4.50 -8.12
CA ILE A 88 -8.69 5.75 -7.64
C ILE A 88 -7.81 5.49 -6.42
N LYS A 89 -8.33 4.81 -5.40
CA LYS A 89 -7.62 4.56 -4.15
C LYS A 89 -6.46 3.58 -4.30
N HIS A 90 -6.54 2.66 -5.24
CA HIS A 90 -5.57 1.59 -5.43
C HIS A 90 -4.86 1.62 -6.79
N GLY A 91 -5.22 2.55 -7.68
CA GLY A 91 -4.64 2.67 -9.01
C GLY A 91 -3.15 3.02 -9.06
N SER A 92 -2.57 3.39 -7.90
CA SER A 92 -1.13 3.51 -7.71
C SER A 92 -0.48 2.23 -7.17
N LEU A 93 -1.29 1.22 -6.81
CA LEU A 93 -0.84 -0.05 -6.25
C LEU A 93 -0.88 -1.13 -7.34
N LEU A 94 0.02 -2.10 -7.22
CA LEU A 94 0.04 -3.24 -8.13
C LEU A 94 -1.25 -4.06 -8.04
N GLU A 95 -1.69 -4.60 -9.15
CA GLU A 95 -2.81 -5.55 -9.18
C GLU A 95 -2.55 -6.71 -8.20
N GLY A 96 -3.57 -7.13 -7.46
CA GLY A 96 -3.44 -8.14 -6.41
C GLY A 96 -2.97 -7.62 -5.04
N PHE A 97 -2.29 -6.47 -4.97
CA PHE A 97 -1.82 -5.92 -3.68
C PHE A 97 -2.95 -5.53 -2.72
N PRO A 98 -4.05 -4.88 -3.15
CA PRO A 98 -5.18 -4.59 -2.26
C PRO A 98 -5.81 -5.85 -1.65
N GLU A 99 -5.86 -6.95 -2.42
CA GLU A 99 -6.35 -8.24 -1.95
C GLU A 99 -5.40 -8.84 -0.89
N TYR A 100 -4.10 -8.82 -1.16
CA TYR A 100 -3.06 -9.21 -0.21
C TYR A 100 -3.22 -8.45 1.11
N VAL A 101 -3.34 -7.11 1.09
CA VAL A 101 -3.50 -6.29 2.30
C VAL A 101 -4.78 -6.63 3.07
N GLY A 102 -5.87 -6.98 2.37
CA GLY A 102 -7.09 -7.48 3.01
C GLY A 102 -6.87 -8.77 3.81
N HIS A 103 -5.94 -9.63 3.39
CA HIS A 103 -5.52 -10.83 4.11
C HIS A 103 -4.49 -10.52 5.20
N GLU A 104 -3.52 -9.63 4.93
CA GLU A 104 -2.50 -9.18 5.89
C GLU A 104 -3.11 -8.69 7.21
N GLY A 105 -4.17 -7.88 7.13
CA GLY A 105 -4.90 -7.38 8.30
C GLY A 105 -5.54 -8.47 9.17
N ARG A 106 -5.72 -9.70 8.67
CA ARG A 106 -6.33 -10.83 9.39
C ARG A 106 -5.35 -11.95 9.70
N ALA A 107 -4.13 -11.90 9.14
CA ALA A 107 -3.13 -12.94 9.30
C ALA A 107 -2.76 -13.15 10.76
N VAL A 108 -2.49 -14.38 11.15
CA VAL A 108 -1.95 -14.75 12.48
C VAL A 108 -0.43 -14.83 12.45
N GLU A 109 0.14 -15.06 11.26
CA GLU A 109 1.58 -14.99 11.04
C GLU A 109 1.85 -14.30 9.71
N ILE A 110 2.87 -13.44 9.69
CA ILE A 110 3.36 -12.72 8.51
C ILE A 110 4.84 -13.05 8.36
N ARG A 111 5.24 -13.54 7.20
CA ARG A 111 6.65 -13.77 6.85
C ARG A 111 7.00 -12.90 5.68
N LEU A 112 8.06 -12.12 5.83
CA LEU A 112 8.55 -11.19 4.81
C LEU A 112 9.99 -11.54 4.47
N PHE A 113 10.28 -11.73 3.19
CA PHE A 113 11.63 -11.65 2.65
C PHE A 113 11.70 -10.45 1.72
N GLU A 114 12.71 -9.60 1.90
CA GLU A 114 12.85 -8.37 1.13
C GLU A 114 14.28 -8.17 0.66
N ILE A 115 14.43 -7.55 -0.52
CA ILE A 115 15.71 -7.28 -1.19
C ILE A 115 15.79 -5.79 -1.56
N GLY A 116 16.87 -5.14 -1.17
CA GLY A 116 17.23 -3.79 -1.61
C GLY A 116 16.51 -2.63 -0.93
N ILE A 117 15.33 -2.84 -0.36
CA ILE A 117 14.60 -1.84 0.43
C ILE A 117 14.06 -2.47 1.71
N ILE A 118 13.73 -1.64 2.70
CA ILE A 118 13.04 -2.11 3.89
C ILE A 118 11.56 -2.37 3.54
N PRO A 119 10.96 -3.51 3.99
CA PRO A 119 9.56 -3.78 3.73
C PRO A 119 8.64 -2.72 4.34
N GLY A 120 7.56 -2.39 3.63
CA GLY A 120 6.66 -1.30 3.99
C GLY A 120 6.19 -1.32 5.44
N LEU A 121 5.87 -2.49 5.99
CA LEU A 121 5.42 -2.64 7.38
C LEU A 121 6.44 -2.14 8.43
N LEU A 122 7.72 -2.07 8.07
CA LEU A 122 8.80 -1.63 8.96
C LEU A 122 9.36 -0.25 8.61
N GLN A 123 8.87 0.39 7.53
CA GLN A 123 9.37 1.71 7.13
C GLN A 123 8.97 2.80 8.13
N THR A 124 9.89 3.76 8.36
CA THR A 124 9.52 5.03 8.97
C THR A 124 8.76 5.90 7.96
N PRO A 125 7.93 6.87 8.42
CA PRO A 125 7.24 7.78 7.53
C PRO A 125 8.19 8.55 6.58
N GLU A 126 9.36 8.94 7.07
CA GLU A 126 10.39 9.67 6.31
C GLU A 126 10.96 8.80 5.20
N TYR A 127 11.32 7.55 5.50
CA TYR A 127 11.84 6.59 4.53
C TYR A 127 10.80 6.33 3.42
N ALA A 128 9.54 6.10 3.79
CA ALA A 128 8.43 5.89 2.85
C ALA A 128 8.21 7.11 1.93
N ARG A 129 8.25 8.33 2.50
CA ARG A 129 8.11 9.58 1.71
C ARG A 129 9.24 9.75 0.70
N ILE A 130 10.48 9.39 1.05
CA ILE A 130 11.62 9.47 0.11
C ILE A 130 11.44 8.52 -1.06
N LEU A 131 10.98 7.28 -0.82
CA LEU A 131 10.69 6.31 -1.88
C LEU A 131 9.55 6.83 -2.79
N ALA A 132 8.47 7.32 -2.19
CA ALA A 132 7.33 7.88 -2.93
C ALA A 132 7.73 9.13 -3.76
N ALA A 133 8.48 10.06 -3.17
CA ALA A 133 8.99 11.23 -3.87
C ALA A 133 9.94 10.86 -5.03
N THR A 134 10.72 9.81 -4.86
CA THR A 134 11.57 9.28 -5.94
C THR A 134 10.74 8.73 -7.09
N ALA A 135 9.67 8.00 -6.80
CA ALA A 135 8.75 7.49 -7.82
C ALA A 135 8.05 8.64 -8.58
N VAL A 136 7.69 9.74 -7.91
CA VAL A 136 7.16 10.95 -8.55
C VAL A 136 8.20 11.58 -9.48
N ARG A 137 9.44 11.74 -9.00
CA ARG A 137 10.54 12.33 -9.80
C ARG A 137 10.84 11.52 -11.06
N LEU A 138 10.69 10.19 -10.98
CA LEU A 138 10.85 9.28 -12.13
C LEU A 138 9.61 9.21 -13.03
N GLY A 139 8.54 9.95 -12.72
CA GLY A 139 7.30 9.95 -13.48
C GLY A 139 6.48 8.65 -13.35
N ALA A 140 6.81 7.78 -12.39
CA ALA A 140 6.11 6.50 -12.19
C ALA A 140 4.75 6.68 -11.51
N ILE A 141 4.60 7.72 -10.68
CA ILE A 141 3.35 8.06 -9.98
C ILE A 141 3.18 9.58 -9.90
N THR A 142 1.95 10.04 -9.65
CA THR A 142 1.67 11.46 -9.38
C THR A 142 1.97 11.84 -7.91
N PRO A 143 2.09 13.14 -7.57
CA PRO A 143 2.21 13.58 -6.17
C PRO A 143 1.05 13.09 -5.28
N ASP A 144 -0.20 13.17 -5.77
CA ASP A 144 -1.38 12.71 -5.03
C ASP A 144 -1.30 11.20 -4.75
N GLN A 145 -0.84 10.40 -5.73
CA GLN A 145 -0.61 8.97 -5.56
C GLN A 145 0.51 8.66 -4.55
N ALA A 146 1.54 9.51 -4.47
CA ALA A 146 2.59 9.37 -3.47
C ALA A 146 2.04 9.57 -2.04
N ASP A 147 1.21 10.60 -1.83
CA ASP A 147 0.56 10.86 -0.54
C ASP A 147 -0.40 9.73 -0.16
N GLU A 148 -1.16 9.20 -1.12
CA GLU A 148 -2.02 8.04 -0.92
C GLU A 148 -1.22 6.79 -0.51
N ARG A 149 -0.09 6.50 -1.16
CA ARG A 149 0.79 5.37 -0.80
C ARG A 149 1.31 5.47 0.62
N VAL A 150 1.78 6.66 1.02
CA VAL A 150 2.29 6.90 2.38
C VAL A 150 1.16 6.76 3.42
N SER A 151 -0.02 7.31 3.14
CA SER A 151 -1.19 7.18 4.02
C SER A 151 -1.65 5.73 4.15
N PHE A 152 -1.70 5.00 3.05
CA PHE A 152 -2.08 3.59 3.02
C PHE A 152 -1.08 2.71 3.80
N LEU A 153 0.21 3.04 3.71
CA LEU A 153 1.23 2.35 4.49
C LEU A 153 1.01 2.54 6.00
N ALA A 154 0.70 3.76 6.44
CA ALA A 154 0.40 4.05 7.83
C ALA A 154 -0.85 3.27 8.33
N GLU A 155 -1.90 3.15 7.49
CA GLU A 155 -3.07 2.33 7.80
C GLU A 155 -2.69 0.84 7.98
N ARG A 156 -1.84 0.29 7.11
CA ARG A 156 -1.34 -1.10 7.23
C ARG A 156 -0.54 -1.32 8.52
N GLN A 157 0.37 -0.41 8.84
CA GLN A 157 1.17 -0.47 10.07
C GLN A 157 0.29 -0.41 11.33
N ALA A 158 -0.74 0.44 11.32
CA ALA A 158 -1.71 0.51 12.42
C ALA A 158 -2.48 -0.81 12.63
N ALA A 159 -2.75 -1.56 11.56
CA ALA A 159 -3.41 -2.86 11.64
C ALA A 159 -2.57 -3.94 12.34
N LEU A 160 -1.25 -3.77 12.47
CA LEU A 160 -0.38 -4.67 13.23
C LEU A 160 -0.48 -4.42 14.75
N VAL A 161 -0.91 -3.22 15.16
CA VAL A 161 -1.07 -2.83 16.57
C VAL A 161 -2.50 -3.14 16.99
N ARG A 162 -2.78 -4.40 17.31
CA ARG A 162 -4.09 -4.91 17.71
C ARG A 162 -3.98 -5.78 18.97
N PRO A 163 -5.08 -6.06 19.71
CA PRO A 163 -5.04 -6.83 20.96
C PRO A 163 -4.41 -8.24 20.81
N ARG A 164 -4.48 -8.83 19.62
CA ARG A 164 -3.82 -10.08 19.25
C ARG A 164 -2.98 -9.83 17.99
N PRO A 165 -1.77 -9.27 18.14
CA PRO A 165 -0.92 -8.98 16.99
C PRO A 165 -0.44 -10.30 16.35
N PRO A 166 -0.18 -10.31 15.03
CA PRO A 166 0.39 -11.48 14.37
C PRO A 166 1.82 -11.72 14.85
N MET A 167 2.29 -12.96 14.73
CA MET A 167 3.72 -13.23 14.70
C MET A 167 4.29 -12.70 13.39
N VAL A 168 5.35 -11.90 13.44
CA VAL A 168 5.98 -11.30 12.26
C VAL A 168 7.43 -11.76 12.16
N PHE A 169 7.70 -12.53 11.11
CA PHE A 169 9.03 -13.02 10.75
C PHE A 169 9.54 -12.18 9.58
N VAL A 170 10.70 -11.57 9.73
CA VAL A 170 11.30 -10.75 8.70
C VAL A 170 12.72 -11.22 8.44
N THR A 171 13.00 -11.61 7.22
CA THR A 171 14.36 -11.87 6.74
C THR A 171 14.69 -10.80 5.71
N LEU A 172 15.67 -9.97 6.00
CA LEU A 172 16.17 -8.93 5.12
C LEU A 172 17.44 -9.38 4.43
N ASP A 173 17.50 -9.32 3.10
CA ASP A 173 18.79 -9.33 2.41
C ASP A 173 19.64 -8.16 2.94
N GLU A 174 20.94 -8.38 3.09
CA GLU A 174 21.85 -7.36 3.64
C GLU A 174 21.81 -6.04 2.87
N SER A 175 21.48 -6.08 1.56
CA SER A 175 21.29 -4.88 0.74
C SER A 175 20.20 -3.93 1.27
N CYS A 176 19.19 -4.43 1.99
CA CYS A 176 18.12 -3.62 2.56
C CYS A 176 18.63 -2.62 3.60
N ILE A 177 19.61 -3.04 4.42
CA ILE A 177 20.16 -2.23 5.50
C ILE A 177 21.40 -1.41 5.09
N ARG A 178 22.02 -1.76 3.94
CA ARG A 178 23.19 -1.04 3.43
C ARG A 178 22.90 0.00 2.37
N ARG A 179 21.79 -0.13 1.65
CA ARG A 179 21.41 0.84 0.61
C ARG A 179 21.04 2.18 1.24
N PRO A 180 21.75 3.28 0.91
CA PRO A 180 21.46 4.59 1.49
C PRO A 180 20.19 5.17 0.85
N ILE A 181 19.13 5.29 1.64
CA ILE A 181 17.85 5.91 1.25
C ILE A 181 17.64 7.18 2.08
N GLY A 182 17.49 8.32 1.41
CA GLY A 182 17.19 9.60 2.06
C GLY A 182 18.33 10.22 2.87
N GLY A 183 19.54 9.66 2.77
CA GLY A 183 20.72 10.15 3.48
C GLY A 183 20.85 9.64 4.92
N ALA A 184 21.91 10.09 5.61
CA ALA A 184 22.34 9.56 6.92
C ALA A 184 21.22 9.60 7.98
N ALA A 185 20.57 10.74 8.18
CA ALA A 185 19.55 10.91 9.21
C ALA A 185 18.33 10.00 9.01
N VAL A 186 17.88 9.84 7.75
CA VAL A 186 16.75 8.95 7.43
C VAL A 186 17.12 7.49 7.66
N MET A 187 18.34 7.10 7.24
CA MET A 187 18.82 5.72 7.45
C MET A 187 19.05 5.41 8.92
N ASP A 188 19.62 6.33 9.71
CA ASP A 188 19.77 6.10 11.16
C ASP A 188 18.42 5.88 11.84
N ALA A 189 17.43 6.74 11.58
CA ALA A 189 16.07 6.58 12.10
C ALA A 189 15.43 5.26 11.66
N GLN A 190 15.62 4.88 10.38
CA GLN A 190 15.08 3.63 9.84
C GLN A 190 15.73 2.40 10.49
N LEU A 191 17.03 2.38 10.65
CA LEU A 191 17.75 1.29 11.30
C LEU A 191 17.43 1.22 12.80
N ALA A 192 17.23 2.37 13.49
CA ALA A 192 16.73 2.42 14.85
C ALA A 192 15.36 1.72 14.96
N ARG A 193 14.46 2.01 14.04
CA ARG A 193 13.14 1.38 13.97
C ARG A 193 13.21 -0.14 13.82
N LEU A 194 14.17 -0.67 13.07
CA LEU A 194 14.39 -2.13 12.95
C LEU A 194 14.85 -2.75 14.28
N VAL A 195 15.73 -2.07 15.00
CA VAL A 195 16.18 -2.54 16.34
C VAL A 195 15.02 -2.55 17.33
N GLU A 196 14.18 -1.50 17.34
CA GLU A 196 12.97 -1.45 18.17
C GLU A 196 12.00 -2.59 17.80
N PHE A 197 11.77 -2.82 16.52
CA PHE A 197 10.92 -3.90 16.03
C PHE A 197 11.42 -5.26 16.50
N ALA A 198 12.72 -5.52 16.43
CA ALA A 198 13.32 -6.77 16.89
C ALA A 198 13.17 -7.00 18.41
N GLY A 199 12.91 -5.96 19.19
CA GLY A 199 12.64 -6.04 20.63
C GLY A 199 11.21 -6.44 21.00
N LEU A 200 10.28 -6.49 20.04
CA LEU A 200 8.89 -6.84 20.32
C LEU A 200 8.72 -8.37 20.50
N PRO A 201 7.83 -8.82 21.40
CA PRO A 201 7.71 -10.24 21.76
C PRO A 201 7.13 -11.14 20.64
N ASN A 202 6.47 -10.54 19.66
CA ASN A 202 5.83 -11.24 18.54
C ASN A 202 6.59 -11.04 17.21
N THR A 203 7.91 -10.78 17.27
CA THR A 203 8.71 -10.51 16.07
C THR A 203 9.99 -11.33 16.06
N LEU A 204 10.43 -11.67 14.85
CA LEU A 204 11.76 -12.22 14.58
C LEU A 204 12.35 -11.46 13.39
N LEU A 205 13.44 -10.74 13.60
CA LEU A 205 14.18 -10.01 12.58
C LEU A 205 15.53 -10.69 12.32
N GLN A 206 15.77 -11.10 11.10
CA GLN A 206 17.03 -11.71 10.66
C GLN A 206 17.58 -10.99 9.43
N VAL A 207 18.88 -10.94 9.30
CA VAL A 207 19.58 -10.49 8.09
C VAL A 207 20.17 -11.71 7.38
N ALA A 208 19.89 -11.85 6.11
CA ALA A 208 20.54 -12.76 5.20
C ALA A 208 21.79 -12.06 4.66
N PRO A 209 23.00 -12.38 5.15
CA PRO A 209 24.22 -11.68 4.80
C PRO A 209 24.65 -12.05 3.38
N TYR A 210 25.48 -11.21 2.73
CA TYR A 210 25.98 -11.47 1.38
C TYR A 210 26.76 -12.78 1.27
N GLU A 211 27.35 -13.24 2.37
CA GLU A 211 28.15 -14.48 2.44
C GLU A 211 27.33 -15.76 2.24
N ILE A 212 25.99 -15.71 2.33
CA ILE A 212 25.19 -16.89 2.00
C ILE A 212 25.24 -17.23 0.50
N GLY A 213 25.55 -16.25 -0.35
CA GLY A 213 25.76 -16.43 -1.79
C GLY A 213 24.57 -17.14 -2.45
N GLU A 214 24.89 -18.23 -3.18
CA GLU A 214 23.91 -19.06 -3.91
C GLU A 214 22.91 -19.82 -3.01
N ARG A 215 23.14 -19.87 -1.69
CA ARG A 215 22.21 -20.50 -0.73
C ARG A 215 20.99 -19.63 -0.42
N ARG A 216 20.95 -18.41 -0.95
CA ARG A 216 19.75 -17.56 -0.90
C ARG A 216 18.64 -18.19 -1.75
N THR A 217 17.56 -18.61 -1.11
CA THR A 217 16.50 -19.41 -1.74
C THR A 217 15.53 -18.60 -2.61
N PHE A 218 15.57 -17.26 -2.56
CA PHE A 218 14.69 -16.39 -3.33
C PHE A 218 15.47 -15.32 -4.07
N ASP A 219 15.12 -15.09 -5.33
CA ASP A 219 15.67 -14.01 -6.17
C ASP A 219 14.82 -12.73 -6.13
N LEU A 220 13.58 -12.84 -5.68
CA LEU A 220 12.60 -11.74 -5.57
C LEU A 220 12.01 -11.69 -4.15
N PRO A 221 11.49 -10.51 -3.73
CA PRO A 221 10.74 -10.39 -2.49
C PRO A 221 9.55 -11.35 -2.43
N VAL A 222 9.31 -11.91 -1.25
CA VAL A 222 8.21 -12.85 -1.00
C VAL A 222 7.54 -12.54 0.33
N ASN A 223 6.21 -12.49 0.33
CA ASN A 223 5.40 -12.34 1.52
C ASN A 223 4.53 -13.59 1.69
N LEU A 224 4.59 -14.22 2.86
CA LEU A 224 3.75 -15.37 3.20
C LEU A 224 2.84 -15.02 4.38
N LEU A 225 1.56 -15.29 4.25
CA LEU A 225 0.55 -15.05 5.29
C LEU A 225 -0.02 -16.37 5.75
N THR A 226 -0.03 -16.62 7.06
CA THR A 226 -0.83 -17.70 7.66
C THR A 226 -2.12 -17.09 8.21
N LEU A 227 -3.27 -17.57 7.77
CA LEU A 227 -4.59 -17.11 8.19
C LEU A 227 -5.06 -17.85 9.46
N PRO A 228 -6.14 -17.40 10.13
CA PRO A 228 -6.68 -18.06 11.32
C PRO A 228 -7.09 -19.53 11.10
N ASP A 229 -7.54 -19.88 9.90
CA ASP A 229 -7.90 -21.25 9.49
C ASP A 229 -6.70 -22.12 9.13
N ARG A 230 -5.47 -21.61 9.32
CA ARG A 230 -4.18 -22.23 8.98
C ARG A 230 -3.88 -22.33 7.49
N SER A 231 -4.71 -21.81 6.62
CA SER A 231 -4.33 -21.65 5.22
C SER A 231 -3.15 -20.68 5.07
N VAL A 232 -2.29 -20.95 4.10
CA VAL A 232 -1.13 -20.12 3.80
C VAL A 232 -1.31 -19.50 2.43
N LEU A 233 -1.01 -18.21 2.31
CA LEU A 233 -1.01 -17.45 1.08
C LEU A 233 0.41 -17.00 0.79
N CYS A 234 0.77 -16.96 -0.49
CA CYS A 234 2.02 -16.39 -0.97
C CYS A 234 1.73 -15.18 -1.86
N TYR A 235 2.37 -14.04 -1.57
CA TYR A 235 2.31 -12.87 -2.40
C TYR A 235 3.71 -12.49 -2.87
N ALA A 236 3.85 -12.32 -4.17
CA ALA A 236 5.09 -11.87 -4.81
C ALA A 236 4.78 -10.78 -5.83
N GLU A 237 5.71 -9.85 -6.02
CA GLU A 237 5.58 -8.75 -6.96
C GLU A 237 6.58 -8.89 -8.11
N SER A 238 6.09 -8.66 -9.33
CA SER A 238 6.91 -8.25 -10.47
C SER A 238 6.94 -6.73 -10.56
N GLN A 239 7.62 -6.18 -11.56
CA GLN A 239 7.62 -4.71 -11.78
C GLN A 239 6.24 -4.13 -12.11
N SER A 240 5.33 -4.93 -12.66
CA SER A 240 4.03 -4.47 -13.18
C SER A 240 2.81 -5.10 -12.51
N GLN A 241 2.98 -6.21 -11.80
CA GLN A 241 1.86 -6.97 -11.22
C GLN A 241 2.25 -7.61 -9.89
N GLY A 242 1.28 -7.64 -8.96
CA GLY A 242 1.35 -8.46 -7.77
C GLY A 242 0.55 -9.76 -8.00
N HIS A 243 1.08 -10.88 -7.56
CA HIS A 243 0.44 -12.19 -7.66
C HIS A 243 0.19 -12.76 -6.27
N LEU A 244 -1.07 -13.07 -5.97
CA LEU A 244 -1.49 -13.74 -4.72
C LEU A 244 -1.82 -15.19 -5.03
N ASP A 245 -0.96 -16.11 -4.58
CA ASP A 245 -1.12 -17.54 -4.72
C ASP A 245 -1.75 -18.16 -3.47
N ARG A 246 -2.66 -19.12 -3.67
CA ARG A 246 -3.39 -19.85 -2.62
C ARG A 246 -3.31 -21.35 -2.78
N GLU A 247 -2.69 -21.80 -3.88
CA GLU A 247 -2.60 -23.22 -4.18
C GLU A 247 -1.57 -23.87 -3.26
N THR A 248 -2.01 -24.85 -2.48
CA THR A 248 -1.15 -25.55 -1.50
C THR A 248 0.09 -26.14 -2.17
N THR A 249 -0.04 -26.60 -3.40
CA THR A 249 1.06 -27.24 -4.17
C THR A 249 2.17 -26.28 -4.53
N SER A 250 1.89 -24.99 -4.66
CA SER A 250 2.90 -23.94 -4.94
C SER A 250 3.32 -23.21 -3.66
N VAL A 251 2.41 -22.98 -2.72
CA VAL A 251 2.68 -22.20 -1.50
C VAL A 251 3.51 -22.98 -0.48
N VAL A 252 3.32 -24.30 -0.32
CA VAL A 252 4.10 -25.11 0.62
C VAL A 252 5.59 -25.15 0.27
N PRO A 253 6.00 -25.32 -0.98
CA PRO A 253 7.42 -25.14 -1.37
C PRO A 253 8.00 -23.78 -1.02
N MET A 254 7.24 -22.68 -1.22
CA MET A 254 7.66 -21.33 -0.84
C MET A 254 7.88 -21.19 0.66
N LEU A 255 6.99 -21.76 1.47
CA LEU A 255 7.14 -21.78 2.93
C LEU A 255 8.39 -22.58 3.34
N THR A 256 8.65 -23.72 2.70
CA THR A 256 9.85 -24.52 2.93
C THR A 256 11.10 -23.73 2.58
N SER A 257 11.14 -23.07 1.43
CA SER A 257 12.25 -22.22 1.01
C SER A 257 12.47 -21.05 1.97
N TYR A 258 11.40 -20.48 2.53
CA TYR A 258 11.52 -19.43 3.55
C TYR A 258 12.19 -19.94 4.83
N HIS A 259 11.84 -21.13 5.30
CA HIS A 259 12.50 -21.75 6.47
C HIS A 259 13.96 -22.11 6.19
N GLN A 260 14.29 -22.56 4.97
CA GLN A 260 15.69 -22.78 4.57
C GLN A 260 16.50 -21.48 4.61
N LEU A 261 15.93 -20.39 4.06
CA LEU A 261 16.55 -19.06 4.13
C LEU A 261 16.77 -18.60 5.58
N GLN A 262 15.79 -18.81 6.46
CA GLN A 262 15.96 -18.48 7.88
C GLN A 262 17.10 -19.28 8.55
N GLY A 263 17.30 -20.53 8.13
CA GLY A 263 18.42 -21.37 8.62
C GLY A 263 19.80 -20.86 8.18
N GLU A 264 19.88 -20.18 7.03
CA GLU A 264 21.11 -19.58 6.50
C GLU A 264 21.32 -18.12 6.99
N ALA A 265 20.26 -17.46 7.43
CA ALA A 265 20.29 -16.08 7.92
C ALA A 265 20.95 -15.99 9.30
N MET A 266 21.45 -14.82 9.63
CA MET A 266 21.99 -14.53 10.96
C MET A 266 20.92 -14.69 12.05
N SER A 267 21.32 -15.08 13.25
CA SER A 267 20.40 -15.02 14.40
C SER A 267 19.90 -13.59 14.63
N GLN A 268 18.74 -13.44 15.27
CA GLN A 268 18.22 -12.10 15.60
C GLN A 268 19.23 -11.24 16.36
N ALA A 269 19.93 -11.82 17.34
CA ALA A 269 20.94 -11.09 18.13
C ALA A 269 22.11 -10.60 17.25
N ALA A 270 22.62 -11.43 16.35
CA ALA A 270 23.67 -11.07 15.41
C ALA A 270 23.18 -10.02 14.38
N SER A 271 21.94 -10.14 13.90
CA SER A 271 21.33 -9.17 12.98
C SER A 271 21.17 -7.78 13.63
N VAL A 272 20.69 -7.74 14.87
CA VAL A 272 20.58 -6.49 15.66
C VAL A 272 21.96 -5.87 15.90
N ALA A 273 22.97 -6.69 16.20
CA ALA A 273 24.34 -6.21 16.36
C ALA A 273 24.88 -5.59 15.06
N MET A 274 24.70 -6.27 13.91
CA MET A 274 25.09 -5.74 12.58
C MET A 274 24.39 -4.41 12.28
N ILE A 275 23.07 -4.31 12.49
CA ILE A 275 22.30 -3.08 12.27
C ILE A 275 22.83 -1.96 13.19
N SER A 276 23.12 -2.27 14.44
CA SER A 276 23.62 -1.30 15.41
C SER A 276 25.01 -0.78 15.05
N GLU A 277 25.89 -1.63 14.52
CA GLU A 277 27.22 -1.21 14.02
C GLU A 277 27.10 -0.32 12.78
N LEU A 278 26.19 -0.65 11.84
CA LEU A 278 25.94 0.21 10.68
C LEU A 278 25.47 1.60 11.09
N ARG A 279 24.62 1.71 12.12
CA ARG A 279 24.16 3.01 12.65
C ARG A 279 25.31 3.86 13.18
N LYS A 280 26.27 3.27 13.89
CA LYS A 280 27.45 4.00 14.39
C LYS A 280 28.30 4.56 13.25
N GLY A 281 28.38 3.86 12.13
CA GLY A 281 29.11 4.31 10.93
C GLY A 281 28.39 5.38 10.10
N ILE A 282 27.09 5.65 10.39
CA ILE A 282 26.29 6.69 9.71
C ILE A 282 26.42 8.04 10.45
N GLN A 283 26.66 8.03 11.74
CA GLN A 283 26.86 9.23 12.57
C GLN A 283 28.24 9.85 12.32
#